data_9b4694638b303c805d22aff5471ec04a
#
_entry.id   9b4694638b303c805d22aff5471ec04a
#
_cell.length_a   1.000
_cell.length_b   1.000
_cell.length_c   1.000
_cell.angle_alpha   90.00
_cell.angle_beta   90.00
_cell.angle_gamma   90.00
#
_symmetry.space_group_name_H-M   'P 1'
#
loop_
_entity.id
_entity.type
_entity.pdbx_description
1 polymer ?
#
loop_
_entity_poly.entity_id
_entity_poly.type
_entity_poly.pdbx_seq_one_letter_code
_entity_poly.pdbx_strand_id
1 'polypeptide(L)'
;MSKIDELRLGFETAYIDGSVVSSNIYRPQFVSNNHKEGKKVLSSIEDELLSCDGFQISVAFITMSGITPLLQTLKELEKRNIKGEILTTNYLNFSEPKALKKLNEISNITLKMYDVEVANEGFHTKGYIFRKEEIYHIIIGSSNI
;
A
#
# COMPACT_ATOMS: atom_id res chain seq x y z
N MET A 1 24.58 -17.08 -3.23
CA MET A 1 24.11 -15.99 -4.11
C MET A 1 23.94 -14.77 -3.22
N SER A 2 24.44 -13.60 -3.63
CA SER A 2 24.23 -12.39 -2.84
C SER A 2 22.77 -11.90 -2.96
N LYS A 3 22.29 -11.12 -1.97
CA LYS A 3 20.96 -10.47 -2.07
C LYS A 3 20.78 -9.64 -3.34
N ILE A 4 21.88 -9.07 -3.85
CA ILE A 4 21.90 -8.28 -5.09
C ILE A 4 21.68 -9.19 -6.32
N ASP A 5 22.31 -10.35 -6.36
CA ASP A 5 22.13 -11.32 -7.45
C ASP A 5 20.70 -11.87 -7.47
N GLU A 6 20.13 -12.17 -6.30
CA GLU A 6 18.74 -12.62 -6.17
C GLU A 6 17.74 -11.53 -6.61
N LEU A 7 17.99 -10.28 -6.22
CA LEU A 7 17.18 -9.16 -6.63
C LEU A 7 17.24 -8.95 -8.15
N ARG A 8 18.45 -9.02 -8.73
CA ARG A 8 18.65 -8.92 -10.18
C ARG A 8 17.91 -10.00 -10.94
N LEU A 9 18.03 -11.27 -10.51
CA LEU A 9 17.28 -12.37 -11.09
C LEU A 9 15.77 -12.18 -10.96
N GLY A 10 15.29 -11.64 -9.82
CA GLY A 10 13.89 -11.29 -9.64
C GLY A 10 13.39 -10.29 -10.66
N PHE A 11 14.16 -9.24 -10.94
CA PHE A 11 13.82 -8.25 -11.97
C PHE A 11 13.89 -8.80 -13.39
N GLU A 12 14.90 -9.60 -13.70
CA GLU A 12 15.09 -10.20 -15.03
C GLU A 12 13.96 -11.16 -15.40
N THR A 13 13.30 -11.77 -14.41
CA THR A 13 12.23 -12.75 -14.63
C THR A 13 10.82 -12.24 -14.43
N ALA A 14 10.68 -10.99 -13.97
CA ALA A 14 9.39 -10.38 -13.72
C ALA A 14 8.60 -10.14 -15.01
N TYR A 15 7.49 -10.82 -15.21
CA TYR A 15 6.54 -10.67 -16.31
C TYR A 15 7.07 -10.91 -17.73
N ILE A 16 8.38 -10.96 -17.91
CA ILE A 16 9.01 -10.93 -19.24
C ILE A 16 9.51 -12.30 -19.65
N ASP A 17 10.06 -13.06 -18.72
CA ASP A 17 10.59 -14.40 -18.99
C ASP A 17 10.23 -15.39 -17.87
N GLY A 18 9.22 -16.21 -18.13
CA GLY A 18 8.80 -17.28 -17.21
C GLY A 18 9.72 -18.50 -17.18
N SER A 19 10.73 -18.56 -18.06
CA SER A 19 11.68 -19.69 -18.14
C SER A 19 12.79 -19.59 -17.10
N VAL A 20 13.05 -18.42 -16.54
CA VAL A 20 14.09 -18.21 -15.54
C VAL A 20 13.49 -18.29 -14.13
N VAL A 21 14.04 -19.19 -13.31
CA VAL A 21 13.63 -19.35 -11.91
C VAL A 21 14.35 -18.31 -11.05
N SER A 22 13.60 -17.35 -10.51
CA SER A 22 14.13 -16.39 -9.53
C SER A 22 13.65 -16.70 -8.13
N SER A 23 14.33 -16.15 -7.11
CA SER A 23 13.83 -16.20 -5.73
C SER A 23 12.42 -15.57 -5.64
N ASN A 24 11.48 -16.29 -5.04
CA ASN A 24 10.11 -15.79 -4.85
C ASN A 24 10.04 -14.51 -4.01
N ILE A 25 11.06 -14.25 -3.19
CA ILE A 25 11.12 -13.07 -2.31
C ILE A 25 11.21 -11.77 -3.11
N TYR A 26 11.95 -11.78 -4.22
CA TYR A 26 12.18 -10.58 -5.04
C TYR A 26 11.42 -10.58 -6.36
N ARG A 27 10.64 -11.62 -6.61
CA ARG A 27 9.90 -11.75 -7.85
C ARG A 27 8.69 -10.83 -7.85
N PRO A 28 8.57 -9.89 -8.80
CA PRO A 28 7.35 -9.11 -8.98
C PRO A 28 6.14 -10.00 -9.23
N GLN A 29 5.01 -9.64 -8.65
CA GLN A 29 3.77 -10.38 -8.75
C GLN A 29 2.65 -9.47 -9.25
N PHE A 30 1.80 -10.01 -10.11
CA PHE A 30 0.58 -9.33 -10.51
C PHE A 30 -0.51 -9.58 -9.46
N VAL A 31 -1.02 -8.50 -8.86
CA VAL A 31 -2.10 -8.55 -7.88
C VAL A 31 -3.37 -8.01 -8.52
N SER A 32 -4.43 -8.79 -8.54
CA SER A 32 -5.70 -8.42 -9.15
C SER A 32 -6.90 -8.86 -8.31
N ASN A 33 -8.04 -8.22 -8.55
CA ASN A 33 -9.32 -8.70 -8.05
C ASN A 33 -9.81 -9.84 -8.95
N ASN A 34 -9.69 -11.06 -8.50
CA ASN A 34 -10.22 -12.23 -9.18
C ASN A 34 -11.24 -12.96 -8.28
N HIS A 35 -12.51 -12.64 -8.48
CA HIS A 35 -13.58 -13.21 -7.68
C HIS A 35 -13.72 -14.73 -7.80
N LYS A 36 -13.37 -15.29 -8.97
CA LYS A 36 -13.42 -16.74 -9.20
C LYS A 36 -12.37 -17.50 -8.39
N GLU A 37 -11.20 -16.88 -8.19
CA GLU A 37 -10.11 -17.46 -7.40
C GLU A 37 -10.09 -16.95 -5.95
N GLY A 38 -11.05 -16.12 -5.56
CA GLY A 38 -11.12 -15.52 -4.22
C GLY A 38 -10.00 -14.49 -3.95
N LYS A 39 -9.27 -14.05 -4.97
CA LYS A 39 -8.19 -13.09 -4.83
C LYS A 39 -8.73 -11.66 -4.80
N LYS A 40 -8.21 -10.86 -3.87
CA LYS A 40 -8.54 -9.43 -3.75
C LYS A 40 -7.26 -8.64 -3.50
N VAL A 41 -7.13 -7.49 -4.13
CA VAL A 41 -6.04 -6.53 -3.86
C VAL A 41 -6.02 -6.13 -2.38
N LEU A 42 -7.20 -5.94 -1.80
CA LEU A 42 -7.35 -5.63 -0.38
C LEU A 42 -6.68 -6.67 0.52
N SER A 43 -6.86 -7.97 0.25
CA SER A 43 -6.24 -9.04 1.05
C SER A 43 -4.72 -8.98 0.98
N SER A 44 -4.16 -8.68 -0.19
CA SER A 44 -2.72 -8.50 -0.33
C SER A 44 -2.20 -7.31 0.47
N ILE A 45 -2.93 -6.19 0.47
CA ILE A 45 -2.58 -5.00 1.29
C ILE A 45 -2.66 -5.35 2.79
N GLU A 46 -3.68 -6.10 3.19
CA GLU A 46 -3.88 -6.53 4.58
C GLU A 46 -2.74 -7.44 5.07
N ASP A 47 -2.37 -8.45 4.28
CA ASP A 47 -1.26 -9.36 4.57
C ASP A 47 0.07 -8.62 4.73
N GLU A 48 0.32 -7.64 3.86
CA GLU A 48 1.51 -6.78 3.93
C GLU A 48 1.50 -5.90 5.20
N LEU A 49 0.38 -5.27 5.53
CA LEU A 49 0.22 -4.49 6.75
C LEU A 49 0.48 -5.33 8.00
N LEU A 50 -0.10 -6.52 8.10
CA LEU A 50 0.04 -7.40 9.26
C LEU A 50 1.48 -7.88 9.49
N SER A 51 2.30 -7.93 8.44
CA SER A 51 3.69 -8.42 8.49
C SER A 51 4.76 -7.33 8.43
N CYS A 52 4.39 -6.04 8.32
CA CYS A 52 5.37 -4.96 8.21
C CYS A 52 5.83 -4.40 9.57
N ASP A 53 6.97 -3.69 9.54
CA ASP A 53 7.53 -2.91 10.64
C ASP A 53 7.23 -1.41 10.51
N GLY A 54 6.64 -1.01 9.41
CA GLY A 54 6.21 0.33 9.10
C GLY A 54 5.65 0.41 7.68
N PHE A 55 4.78 1.38 7.43
CA PHE A 55 4.14 1.50 6.13
C PHE A 55 3.94 2.96 5.69
N GLN A 56 3.89 3.14 4.38
CA GLN A 56 3.53 4.40 3.73
C GLN A 56 2.49 4.12 2.65
N ILE A 57 1.41 4.86 2.67
CA ILE A 57 0.32 4.74 1.69
C ILE A 57 0.13 6.10 1.03
N SER A 58 0.14 6.12 -0.31
CA SER A 58 -0.15 7.31 -1.09
C SER A 58 -1.30 7.01 -2.04
N VAL A 59 -2.46 7.60 -1.78
CA VAL A 59 -3.68 7.36 -2.55
C VAL A 59 -4.41 8.66 -2.83
N ALA A 60 -5.02 8.76 -4.01
CA ALA A 60 -5.75 9.98 -4.38
C ALA A 60 -7.03 10.15 -3.56
N PHE A 61 -7.71 9.06 -3.22
CA PHE A 61 -9.00 9.12 -2.53
C PHE A 61 -9.05 8.15 -1.36
N ILE A 62 -9.70 8.57 -0.29
CA ILE A 62 -9.97 7.76 0.91
C ILE A 62 -11.47 7.82 1.20
N THR A 63 -12.11 6.64 1.25
CA THR A 63 -13.54 6.51 1.53
C THR A 63 -13.80 5.64 2.75
N MET A 64 -14.98 5.79 3.37
CA MET A 64 -15.37 4.91 4.48
C MET A 64 -15.46 3.45 4.06
N SER A 65 -15.96 3.19 2.86
CA SER A 65 -16.04 1.83 2.31
C SER A 65 -14.66 1.21 2.08
N GLY A 66 -13.67 2.02 1.71
CA GLY A 66 -12.30 1.58 1.50
C GLY A 66 -11.56 1.29 2.80
N ILE A 67 -11.68 2.16 3.82
CA ILE A 67 -10.96 1.97 5.08
C ILE A 67 -11.63 0.99 6.03
N THR A 68 -12.96 0.80 5.97
CA THR A 68 -13.69 -0.04 6.91
C THR A 68 -13.11 -1.46 7.03
N PRO A 69 -12.78 -2.17 5.94
CA PRO A 69 -12.16 -3.48 6.04
C PRO A 69 -10.78 -3.45 6.71
N LEU A 70 -10.04 -2.35 6.57
CA LEU A 70 -8.68 -2.20 7.11
C LEU A 70 -8.65 -1.72 8.56
N LEU A 71 -9.74 -1.20 9.11
CA LEU A 71 -9.74 -0.59 10.44
C LEU A 71 -9.28 -1.53 11.55
N GLN A 72 -9.64 -2.81 11.49
CA GLN A 72 -9.21 -3.78 12.48
C GLN A 72 -7.71 -4.01 12.40
N THR A 73 -7.17 -4.18 11.21
CA THR A 73 -5.74 -4.33 10.94
C THR A 73 -4.96 -3.09 11.41
N LEU A 74 -5.44 -1.89 11.07
CA LEU A 74 -4.80 -0.64 11.50
C LEU A 74 -4.79 -0.48 13.02
N LYS A 75 -5.84 -0.88 13.72
CA LYS A 75 -5.87 -0.91 15.19
C LYS A 75 -4.92 -1.95 15.79
N GLU A 76 -4.74 -3.08 15.13
CA GLU A 76 -3.76 -4.07 15.55
C GLU A 76 -2.33 -3.52 15.42
N LEU A 77 -2.04 -2.81 14.32
CA LEU A 77 -0.77 -2.11 14.14
C LEU A 77 -0.57 -1.01 15.20
N GLU A 78 -1.63 -0.31 15.60
CA GLU A 78 -1.60 0.67 16.68
C GLU A 78 -1.16 0.03 18.00
N LYS A 79 -1.76 -1.10 18.39
CA LYS A 79 -1.36 -1.85 19.59
C LYS A 79 0.10 -2.31 19.56
N ARG A 80 0.58 -2.69 18.39
CA ARG A 80 1.97 -3.09 18.15
C ARG A 80 2.91 -1.90 17.98
N ASN A 81 2.41 -0.67 18.04
CA ASN A 81 3.15 0.58 17.82
C ASN A 81 3.89 0.64 16.47
N ILE A 82 3.34 0.01 15.45
CA ILE A 82 3.85 0.07 14.08
C ILE A 82 3.46 1.40 13.45
N LYS A 83 4.44 2.21 13.08
CA LYS A 83 4.21 3.54 12.52
C LYS A 83 3.78 3.49 11.06
N GLY A 84 2.80 4.33 10.71
CA GLY A 84 2.32 4.49 9.35
C GLY A 84 2.18 5.95 8.94
N GLU A 85 2.41 6.21 7.67
CA GLU A 85 2.14 7.49 7.03
C GLU A 85 1.14 7.29 5.90
N ILE A 86 0.13 8.14 5.84
CA ILE A 86 -0.86 8.13 4.76
C ILE A 86 -0.91 9.50 4.14
N LEU A 87 -0.67 9.57 2.84
CA LEU A 87 -0.81 10.78 2.03
C LEU A 87 -2.02 10.64 1.12
N THR A 88 -2.91 11.61 1.17
CA THR A 88 -4.05 11.73 0.25
C THR A 88 -4.15 13.16 -0.29
N THR A 89 -5.17 13.45 -1.07
CA THR A 89 -5.36 14.76 -1.70
C THR A 89 -6.79 15.26 -1.54
N ASN A 90 -6.97 16.57 -1.65
CA ASN A 90 -8.28 17.21 -1.75
C ASN A 90 -8.81 17.26 -3.20
N TYR A 91 -8.15 16.61 -4.15
CA TYR A 91 -8.57 16.60 -5.54
C TYR A 91 -10.03 16.18 -5.71
N LEU A 92 -10.81 17.05 -6.34
CA LEU A 92 -12.26 16.91 -6.57
C LEU A 92 -13.10 16.59 -5.31
N ASN A 93 -12.55 16.76 -4.12
CA ASN A 93 -13.22 16.45 -2.84
C ASN A 93 -13.76 15.01 -2.74
N PHE A 94 -13.11 14.04 -3.40
CA PHE A 94 -13.53 12.64 -3.36
C PHE A 94 -13.14 11.89 -2.09
N SER A 95 -12.18 12.40 -1.31
CA SER A 95 -11.88 11.85 0.00
C SER A 95 -12.99 12.23 1.00
N GLU A 96 -13.52 11.23 1.69
CA GLU A 96 -14.62 11.44 2.63
C GLU A 96 -14.11 11.98 3.98
N PRO A 97 -14.61 13.14 4.48
CA PRO A 97 -14.17 13.70 5.75
C PRO A 97 -14.31 12.74 6.94
N LYS A 98 -15.34 11.89 6.95
CA LYS A 98 -15.54 10.87 7.99
C LYS A 98 -14.42 9.84 8.01
N ALA A 99 -13.95 9.41 6.82
CA ALA A 99 -12.86 8.47 6.68
C ALA A 99 -11.54 9.08 7.15
N LEU A 100 -11.27 10.32 6.74
CA LEU A 100 -10.08 11.05 7.17
C LEU A 100 -10.04 11.25 8.69
N LYS A 101 -11.17 11.64 9.28
CA LYS A 101 -11.30 11.76 10.74
C LYS A 101 -11.01 10.43 11.42
N LYS A 102 -11.56 9.33 10.90
CA LYS A 102 -11.38 7.99 11.47
C LYS A 102 -9.92 7.54 11.45
N LEU A 103 -9.21 7.80 10.36
CA LEU A 103 -7.77 7.51 10.27
C LEU A 103 -6.96 8.39 11.22
N ASN A 104 -7.31 9.67 11.34
CA ASN A 104 -6.62 10.61 12.22
C ASN A 104 -6.80 10.30 13.72
N GLU A 105 -7.80 9.51 14.09
CA GLU A 105 -8.00 9.02 15.45
C GLU A 105 -7.04 7.89 15.84
N ILE A 106 -6.36 7.25 14.87
CA ILE A 106 -5.44 6.14 15.09
C ILE A 106 -4.04 6.70 15.38
N SER A 107 -3.56 6.53 16.60
CA SER A 107 -2.41 7.27 17.16
C SER A 107 -1.06 6.99 16.49
N ASN A 108 -0.90 5.84 15.84
CA ASN A 108 0.32 5.44 15.13
C ASN A 108 0.34 5.87 13.65
N ILE A 109 -0.70 6.53 13.17
CA ILE A 109 -0.82 7.00 11.79
C ILE A 109 -0.61 8.51 11.71
N THR A 110 0.28 8.92 10.82
CA THR A 110 0.42 10.32 10.41
C THR A 110 -0.32 10.52 9.09
N LEU A 111 -1.47 11.19 9.14
CA LEU A 111 -2.27 11.51 7.96
C LEU A 111 -1.86 12.88 7.41
N LYS A 112 -1.53 12.94 6.12
CA LYS A 112 -1.18 14.16 5.40
C LYS A 112 -2.12 14.35 4.20
N MET A 113 -2.47 15.59 3.92
CA MET A 113 -3.27 15.96 2.75
C MET A 113 -2.46 16.86 1.84
N TYR A 114 -2.33 16.46 0.58
CA TYR A 114 -1.76 17.28 -0.47
C TYR A 114 -2.84 18.20 -1.03
N ASP A 115 -2.59 19.49 -0.98
CA ASP A 115 -3.51 20.50 -1.50
C ASP A 115 -3.17 20.82 -2.95
N VAL A 116 -3.99 20.29 -3.86
CA VAL A 116 -3.79 20.44 -5.31
C VAL A 116 -4.06 21.86 -5.79
N GLU A 117 -4.87 22.64 -5.09
CA GLU A 117 -5.17 24.03 -5.45
C GLU A 117 -3.98 24.93 -5.13
N VAL A 118 -3.39 24.76 -3.94
CA VAL A 118 -2.20 25.52 -3.52
C VAL A 118 -0.98 25.14 -4.34
N ALA A 119 -0.79 23.85 -4.61
CA ALA A 119 0.35 23.37 -5.38
C ALA A 119 0.23 23.63 -6.88
N ASN A 120 -0.98 23.84 -7.38
CA ASN A 120 -1.30 23.95 -8.81
C ASN A 120 -0.79 22.75 -9.63
N GLU A 121 -0.77 21.57 -8.99
CA GLU A 121 -0.33 20.30 -9.58
C GLU A 121 -1.30 19.18 -9.23
N GLY A 122 -1.49 18.27 -10.20
CA GLY A 122 -2.30 17.07 -10.00
C GLY A 122 -1.59 16.01 -9.17
N PHE A 123 -2.35 15.30 -8.34
CA PHE A 123 -1.87 14.17 -7.58
C PHE A 123 -2.88 13.01 -7.73
N HIS A 124 -2.43 11.91 -8.30
CA HIS A 124 -3.30 10.76 -8.56
C HIS A 124 -2.57 9.41 -8.38
N THR A 125 -1.62 9.37 -7.44
CA THR A 125 -0.88 8.14 -7.13
C THR A 125 -1.73 7.14 -6.36
N LYS A 126 -1.41 5.87 -6.49
CA LYS A 126 -1.91 4.77 -5.67
C LYS A 126 -0.76 3.81 -5.46
N GLY A 127 -0.05 4.06 -4.39
CA GLY A 127 1.14 3.30 -4.02
C GLY A 127 1.12 2.94 -2.53
N TYR A 128 1.57 1.75 -2.25
CA TYR A 128 1.66 1.21 -0.89
C TYR A 128 3.07 0.69 -0.70
N ILE A 129 3.74 1.13 0.35
CA ILE A 129 5.11 0.74 0.69
C ILE A 129 5.09 0.14 2.08
N PHE A 130 5.60 -1.06 2.21
CA PHE A 130 5.69 -1.79 3.47
C PHE A 130 7.14 -2.12 3.74
N ARG A 131 7.65 -1.65 4.86
CA ARG A 131 9.00 -1.97 5.31
C ARG A 131 8.97 -3.29 6.09
N LYS A 132 9.88 -4.19 5.75
CA LYS A 132 10.11 -5.45 6.46
C LYS A 132 11.62 -5.61 6.69
N GLU A 133 12.06 -5.31 7.90
CA GLU A 133 13.49 -5.26 8.22
C GLU A 133 14.27 -4.34 7.27
N GLU A 134 15.11 -4.91 6.39
CA GLU A 134 15.93 -4.17 5.42
C GLU A 134 15.32 -4.11 4.00
N ILE A 135 14.16 -4.71 3.79
CA ILE A 135 13.50 -4.74 2.47
C ILE A 135 12.19 -3.96 2.48
N TYR A 136 11.83 -3.48 1.28
CA TYR A 136 10.54 -2.84 1.04
C TYR A 136 9.74 -3.66 0.07
N HIS A 137 8.49 -3.96 0.43
CA HIS A 137 7.48 -4.46 -0.48
C HIS A 137 6.67 -3.28 -0.99
N ILE A 138 6.48 -3.21 -2.30
CA ILE A 138 5.80 -2.07 -2.93
C ILE A 138 4.67 -2.60 -3.79
N ILE A 139 3.46 -2.09 -3.56
CA ILE A 139 2.29 -2.33 -4.40
C ILE A 139 1.97 -1.04 -5.13
N ILE A 140 1.92 -1.07 -6.46
CA ILE A 140 1.55 0.06 -7.30
C ILE A 140 0.39 -0.36 -8.19
N GLY A 141 -0.62 0.48 -8.30
CA GLY A 141 -1.78 0.14 -9.12
C GLY A 141 -2.82 1.26 -9.21
N SER A 142 -4.07 0.86 -9.38
CA SER A 142 -5.22 1.76 -9.50
C SER A 142 -6.13 1.78 -8.27
N SER A 143 -5.81 1.03 -7.22
CA SER A 143 -6.67 0.88 -6.05
C SER A 143 -6.49 2.02 -5.05
N ASN A 144 -7.56 2.75 -4.75
CA ASN A 144 -7.68 3.66 -3.60
C ASN A 144 -8.17 2.90 -2.35
N ILE A 145 -8.20 3.58 -1.21
CA ILE A 145 -8.77 3.06 0.03
C ILE A 145 -9.91 3.95 0.55
#